data_64a4c87823fe7753c8c671200b361858
#
_entry.id   64a4c87823fe7753c8c671200b361858
#
_cell.length_a   1.000
_cell.length_b   1.000
_cell.length_c   1.000
_cell.angle_alpha   90.00
_cell.angle_beta   90.00
_cell.angle_gamma   90.00
#
_symmetry.space_group_name_H-M   'P 1'
#
loop_
_entity.id
_entity.type
_entity.pdbx_description
1 polymer ?
#
loop_
_entity_poly.entity_id
_entity_poly.type
_entity_poly.pdbx_seq_one_letter_code
_entity_poly.pdbx_strand_id
1 'polypeptide(L)'
;ARRQRQMCIRDRFYTGGSHPYGYAGLGEIFVFIFFGLVAVGGTIYVQTDHVGAAGWVTACLIGATACGVLTANNLRDIDGDRVSGKHTLATKLGHQGTRIFYLVLVTLACVGVVVVAALTTWWVLLGLFAIVLLISPIRAMVAKTTGMALVPALKNTGLAELVCSIGLFVGALVG
;
A
#
# COMPACT_ATOMS: atom_id res chain seq x y z
N ALA A 1 15.74 -13.18 -28.07
CA ALA A 1 14.62 -12.56 -28.81
C ALA A 1 13.23 -12.85 -28.20
N ARG A 2 12.89 -14.08 -27.74
CA ARG A 2 11.57 -14.39 -27.16
C ARG A 2 11.32 -13.73 -25.80
N ARG A 3 12.31 -13.67 -24.89
CA ARG A 3 12.18 -13.01 -23.57
C ARG A 3 11.98 -11.49 -23.68
N GLN A 4 12.66 -10.83 -24.61
CA GLN A 4 12.46 -9.40 -24.87
C GLN A 4 11.08 -9.10 -25.46
N ARG A 5 10.52 -9.95 -26.32
CA ARG A 5 9.15 -9.77 -26.84
C ARG A 5 8.08 -9.91 -25.76
N GLN A 6 8.24 -10.83 -24.80
CA GLN A 6 7.29 -10.98 -23.68
C GLN A 6 7.37 -9.79 -22.71
N MET A 7 8.55 -9.22 -22.47
CA MET A 7 8.71 -8.00 -21.68
C MET A 7 8.05 -6.80 -22.37
N CYS A 8 8.25 -6.60 -23.68
CA CYS A 8 7.60 -5.54 -24.45
C CYS A 8 6.06 -5.68 -24.51
N ILE A 9 5.52 -6.89 -24.48
CA ILE A 9 4.06 -7.12 -24.49
C ILE A 9 3.46 -6.74 -23.13
N ARG A 10 4.10 -7.09 -22.01
CA ARG A 10 3.67 -6.69 -20.64
C ARG A 10 3.71 -5.17 -20.46
N ASP A 11 4.79 -4.52 -20.89
CA ASP A 11 4.92 -3.05 -20.81
C ASP A 11 3.90 -2.34 -21.70
N ARG A 12 3.52 -2.97 -22.83
CA ARG A 12 2.56 -2.39 -23.78
C ARG A 12 1.13 -2.36 -23.26
N PHE A 13 0.73 -3.28 -22.38
CA PHE A 13 -0.60 -3.29 -21.77
C PHE A 13 -0.67 -2.48 -20.47
N TYR A 14 0.46 -2.33 -19.75
CA TYR A 14 0.53 -1.56 -18.51
C TYR A 14 0.66 -0.06 -18.75
N THR A 15 1.54 0.37 -19.66
CA THR A 15 1.86 1.78 -19.94
C THR A 15 1.65 2.20 -21.38
N GLY A 16 1.47 1.28 -22.32
CA GLY A 16 1.31 1.55 -23.76
C GLY A 16 0.06 0.89 -24.33
N GLY A 17 -0.52 1.50 -25.36
CA GLY A 17 -1.74 1.05 -26.04
C GLY A 17 -2.82 2.13 -26.01
N SER A 18 -3.92 1.91 -26.73
CA SER A 18 -5.03 2.86 -26.82
C SER A 18 -5.79 3.05 -25.49
N HIS A 19 -5.67 2.10 -24.53
CA HIS A 19 -6.30 2.14 -23.21
C HIS A 19 -5.42 1.43 -22.17
N PRO A 20 -4.26 2.01 -21.77
CA PRO A 20 -3.41 1.41 -20.75
C PRO A 20 -4.13 1.45 -19.40
N TYR A 21 -4.35 0.29 -18.78
CA TYR A 21 -5.07 0.22 -17.50
C TYR A 21 -4.30 0.90 -16.34
N GLY A 22 -2.97 1.06 -16.44
CA GLY A 22 -2.17 1.87 -15.53
C GLY A 22 -2.55 3.36 -15.54
N TYR A 23 -3.20 3.84 -16.61
CA TYR A 23 -3.71 5.22 -16.74
C TYR A 23 -5.19 5.37 -16.36
N ALA A 24 -5.88 4.27 -16.03
CA ALA A 24 -7.30 4.32 -15.67
C ALA A 24 -7.56 4.72 -14.19
N GLY A 25 -6.52 4.95 -13.40
CA GLY A 25 -6.62 5.29 -11.97
C GLY A 25 -6.99 4.08 -11.10
N LEU A 26 -6.70 2.87 -11.56
CA LEU A 26 -6.97 1.61 -10.87
C LEU A 26 -5.71 1.05 -10.16
N GLY A 27 -4.62 1.81 -10.13
CA GLY A 27 -3.34 1.35 -9.58
C GLY A 27 -3.46 0.88 -8.13
N GLU A 28 -4.17 1.64 -7.29
CA GLU A 28 -4.38 1.32 -5.88
C GLU A 28 -5.20 0.02 -5.70
N ILE A 29 -6.20 -0.21 -6.56
CA ILE A 29 -7.00 -1.45 -6.55
C ILE A 29 -6.11 -2.65 -6.89
N PHE A 30 -5.29 -2.54 -7.94
CA PHE A 30 -4.36 -3.61 -8.32
C PHE A 30 -3.31 -3.87 -7.24
N VAL A 31 -2.74 -2.82 -6.64
CA VAL A 31 -1.79 -2.96 -5.53
C VAL A 31 -2.46 -3.66 -4.35
N PHE A 32 -3.67 -3.24 -3.95
CA PHE A 32 -4.40 -3.88 -2.87
C PHE A 32 -4.64 -5.38 -3.13
N ILE A 33 -5.13 -5.72 -4.32
CA ILE A 33 -5.41 -7.11 -4.68
C ILE A 33 -4.11 -7.93 -4.72
N PHE A 34 -3.09 -7.48 -5.46
CA PHE A 34 -1.90 -8.30 -5.71
C PHE A 34 -0.95 -8.35 -4.51
N PHE A 35 -0.70 -7.24 -3.82
CA PHE A 35 0.23 -7.20 -2.68
C PHE A 35 -0.45 -7.57 -1.36
N GLY A 36 -1.74 -7.28 -1.21
CA GLY A 36 -2.53 -7.70 -0.06
C GLY A 36 -3.12 -9.09 -0.25
N LEU A 37 -4.23 -9.19 -0.99
CA LEU A 37 -5.05 -10.39 -1.02
C LEU A 37 -4.31 -11.59 -1.65
N VAL A 38 -3.69 -11.40 -2.82
CA VAL A 38 -3.04 -12.50 -3.53
C VAL A 38 -1.71 -12.89 -2.88
N ALA A 39 -0.83 -11.91 -2.57
CA ALA A 39 0.48 -12.23 -2.01
C ALA A 39 0.35 -12.79 -0.59
N VAL A 40 -0.36 -12.12 0.30
CA VAL A 40 -0.48 -12.57 1.69
C VAL A 40 -1.46 -13.74 1.81
N GLY A 41 -2.68 -13.60 1.29
CA GLY A 41 -3.70 -14.65 1.34
C GLY A 41 -3.27 -15.91 0.58
N GLY A 42 -2.66 -15.74 -0.61
CA GLY A 42 -2.13 -16.84 -1.40
C GLY A 42 -0.99 -17.57 -0.71
N THR A 43 -0.07 -16.84 -0.04
CA THR A 43 1.02 -17.46 0.74
C THR A 43 0.47 -18.28 1.89
N ILE A 44 -0.51 -17.76 2.64
CA ILE A 44 -1.16 -18.48 3.73
C ILE A 44 -1.84 -19.73 3.17
N TYR A 45 -2.61 -19.60 2.09
CA TYR A 45 -3.34 -20.71 1.48
C TYR A 45 -2.42 -21.87 1.05
N VAL A 46 -1.30 -21.55 0.41
CA VAL A 46 -0.33 -22.57 -0.04
C VAL A 46 0.31 -23.33 1.13
N GLN A 47 0.41 -22.70 2.30
CA GLN A 47 1.02 -23.32 3.49
C GLN A 47 0.02 -24.08 4.38
N THR A 48 -1.25 -23.64 4.39
CA THR A 48 -2.24 -24.15 5.37
C THR A 48 -3.52 -24.67 4.74
N ASP A 49 -3.62 -24.71 3.40
CA ASP A 49 -4.78 -25.10 2.60
C ASP A 49 -6.07 -24.30 2.87
N HIS A 50 -6.03 -23.29 3.74
CA HIS A 50 -7.14 -22.38 3.98
C HIS A 50 -6.66 -21.03 4.50
N VAL A 51 -7.49 -20.00 4.35
CA VAL A 51 -7.20 -18.66 4.88
C VAL A 51 -8.26 -18.32 5.93
N GLY A 52 -7.85 -18.32 7.20
CA GLY A 52 -8.72 -17.94 8.31
C GLY A 52 -9.00 -16.42 8.36
N ALA A 53 -9.90 -16.00 9.26
CA ALA A 53 -10.27 -14.58 9.40
C ALA A 53 -9.07 -13.67 9.69
N ALA A 54 -8.17 -14.07 10.58
CA ALA A 54 -6.95 -13.32 10.87
C ALA A 54 -6.06 -13.17 9.63
N GLY A 55 -5.95 -14.20 8.79
CA GLY A 55 -5.22 -14.17 7.53
C GLY A 55 -5.79 -13.14 6.54
N TRP A 56 -7.12 -13.12 6.38
CA TRP A 56 -7.77 -12.13 5.51
C TRP A 56 -7.63 -10.70 6.02
N VAL A 57 -7.75 -10.47 7.33
CA VAL A 57 -7.52 -9.15 7.92
C VAL A 57 -6.06 -8.72 7.72
N THR A 58 -5.09 -9.64 7.91
CA THR A 58 -3.67 -9.37 7.64
C THR A 58 -3.44 -9.02 6.16
N ALA A 59 -4.05 -9.76 5.23
CA ALA A 59 -3.98 -9.46 3.82
C ALA A 59 -4.53 -8.07 3.49
N CYS A 60 -5.65 -7.68 4.09
CA CYS A 60 -6.24 -6.35 3.91
C CYS A 60 -5.36 -5.23 4.48
N LEU A 61 -4.78 -5.41 5.68
CA LEU A 61 -3.93 -4.39 6.30
C LEU A 61 -2.63 -4.18 5.51
N ILE A 62 -1.98 -5.25 5.06
CA ILE A 62 -0.78 -5.15 4.21
C ILE A 62 -1.12 -4.52 2.85
N GLY A 63 -2.25 -4.90 2.25
CA GLY A 63 -2.75 -4.24 1.04
C GLY A 63 -3.01 -2.75 1.24
N ALA A 64 -3.55 -2.34 2.39
CA ALA A 64 -3.78 -0.93 2.71
C ALA A 64 -2.47 -0.15 2.89
N THR A 65 -1.44 -0.73 3.54
CA THR A 65 -0.12 -0.08 3.68
C THR A 65 0.59 0.04 2.34
N ALA A 66 0.58 -1.00 1.50
CA ALA A 66 1.11 -0.96 0.14
C ALA A 66 0.42 0.11 -0.73
N CYS A 67 -0.92 0.22 -0.63
CA CYS A 67 -1.67 1.32 -1.25
C CYS A 67 -1.26 2.69 -0.69
N GLY A 68 -0.96 2.78 0.60
CA GLY A 68 -0.44 4.00 1.23
C GLY A 68 0.87 4.46 0.61
N VAL A 69 1.81 3.54 0.35
CA VAL A 69 3.07 3.82 -0.36
C VAL A 69 2.79 4.36 -1.76
N LEU A 70 1.93 3.69 -2.53
CA LEU A 70 1.55 4.14 -3.88
C LEU A 70 0.86 5.49 -3.85
N THR A 71 -0.04 5.72 -2.90
CA THR A 71 -0.77 6.98 -2.73
C THR A 71 0.17 8.15 -2.41
N ALA A 72 1.16 7.95 -1.55
CA ALA A 72 2.18 8.96 -1.24
C ALA A 72 3.05 9.28 -2.49
N ASN A 73 3.39 8.26 -3.28
CA ASN A 73 4.12 8.42 -4.54
C ASN A 73 3.29 9.22 -5.56
N ASN A 74 2.04 8.82 -5.78
CA ASN A 74 1.15 9.49 -6.71
C ASN A 74 0.81 10.93 -6.28
N LEU A 75 0.73 11.20 -4.96
CA LEU A 75 0.55 12.56 -4.43
C LEU A 75 1.77 13.45 -4.73
N ARG A 76 2.99 12.90 -4.64
CA ARG A 76 4.22 13.61 -4.99
C ARG A 76 4.20 14.05 -6.45
N ASP A 77 3.72 13.18 -7.33
CA ASP A 77 3.84 13.32 -8.78
C ASP A 77 2.58 13.92 -9.44
N ILE A 78 1.56 14.31 -8.67
CA ILE A 78 0.23 14.70 -9.17
C ILE A 78 0.27 15.80 -10.24
N ASP A 79 1.15 16.81 -10.07
CA ASP A 79 1.23 17.92 -11.00
C ASP A 79 1.94 17.51 -12.31
N GLY A 80 2.97 16.67 -12.21
CA GLY A 80 3.64 16.08 -13.38
C GLY A 80 2.76 15.08 -14.13
N ASP A 81 2.01 14.26 -13.41
CA ASP A 81 1.06 13.30 -13.98
C ASP A 81 -0.05 14.01 -14.75
N ARG A 82 -0.55 15.14 -14.25
CA ARG A 82 -1.53 15.98 -14.97
C ARG A 82 -0.99 16.54 -16.28
N VAL A 83 0.24 17.04 -16.27
CA VAL A 83 0.90 17.58 -17.48
C VAL A 83 1.13 16.50 -18.52
N SER A 84 1.48 15.27 -18.08
CA SER A 84 1.72 14.13 -18.97
C SER A 84 0.42 13.41 -19.42
N GLY A 85 -0.76 13.87 -18.98
CA GLY A 85 -2.04 13.25 -19.33
C GLY A 85 -2.30 11.90 -18.64
N LYS A 86 -1.56 11.58 -17.57
CA LYS A 86 -1.74 10.35 -16.80
C LYS A 86 -2.87 10.50 -15.79
N HIS A 87 -3.86 9.61 -15.86
CA HIS A 87 -5.04 9.61 -14.99
C HIS A 87 -4.88 8.64 -13.83
N THR A 88 -4.15 9.03 -12.78
CA THR A 88 -4.06 8.26 -11.52
C THR A 88 -5.26 8.57 -10.62
N LEU A 89 -5.47 7.76 -9.57
CA LEU A 89 -6.47 8.08 -8.54
C LEU A 89 -6.16 9.44 -7.90
N ALA A 90 -4.89 9.75 -7.67
CA ALA A 90 -4.44 11.02 -7.12
C ALA A 90 -4.81 12.22 -8.01
N THR A 91 -4.65 12.09 -9.34
CA THR A 91 -5.04 13.18 -10.27
C THR A 91 -6.55 13.43 -10.28
N LYS A 92 -7.37 12.37 -10.04
CA LYS A 92 -8.83 12.45 -9.95
C LYS A 92 -9.28 13.06 -8.61
N LEU A 93 -8.72 12.62 -7.49
CA LEU A 93 -9.05 13.10 -6.14
C LEU A 93 -8.47 14.49 -5.83
N GLY A 94 -7.45 14.89 -6.56
CA GLY A 94 -6.68 16.09 -6.27
C GLY A 94 -5.84 15.97 -4.99
N HIS A 95 -5.04 17.00 -4.68
CA HIS A 95 -4.14 16.99 -3.54
C HIS A 95 -4.84 16.70 -2.20
N GLN A 96 -5.98 17.35 -1.94
CA GLN A 96 -6.70 17.21 -0.68
C GLN A 96 -7.32 15.82 -0.52
N GLY A 97 -8.03 15.34 -1.56
CA GLY A 97 -8.65 14.02 -1.54
C GLY A 97 -7.62 12.90 -1.38
N THR A 98 -6.48 13.01 -2.05
CA THR A 98 -5.40 12.03 -1.96
C THR A 98 -4.78 11.97 -0.55
N ARG A 99 -4.63 13.13 0.13
CA ARG A 99 -4.17 13.16 1.54
C ARG A 99 -5.15 12.48 2.48
N ILE A 100 -6.45 12.76 2.32
CA ILE A 100 -7.49 12.12 3.12
C ILE A 100 -7.48 10.62 2.88
N PHE A 101 -7.39 10.20 1.63
CA PHE A 101 -7.32 8.78 1.26
C PHE A 101 -6.11 8.09 1.90
N TYR A 102 -4.93 8.73 1.87
CA TYR A 102 -3.74 8.22 2.56
C TYR A 102 -3.98 8.02 4.07
N LEU A 103 -4.56 9.02 4.74
CA LEU A 103 -4.84 8.94 6.19
C LEU A 103 -5.84 7.84 6.51
N VAL A 104 -6.85 7.63 5.66
CA VAL A 104 -7.80 6.52 5.79
C VAL A 104 -7.08 5.17 5.68
N LEU A 105 -6.22 4.99 4.69
CA LEU A 105 -5.44 3.74 4.52
C LEU A 105 -4.57 3.43 5.74
N VAL A 106 -3.85 4.43 6.27
CA VAL A 106 -3.03 4.29 7.48
C VAL A 106 -3.89 3.92 8.70
N THR A 107 -5.04 4.57 8.85
CA THR A 107 -5.97 4.26 9.95
C THR A 107 -6.50 2.83 9.83
N LEU A 108 -6.92 2.41 8.65
CA LEU A 108 -7.39 1.05 8.40
C LEU A 108 -6.31 0.01 8.69
N ALA A 109 -5.05 0.28 8.33
CA ALA A 109 -3.93 -0.60 8.65
C ALA A 109 -3.73 -0.73 10.17
N CYS A 110 -3.73 0.38 10.91
CA CYS A 110 -3.61 0.36 12.38
C CYS A 110 -4.78 -0.40 13.04
N VAL A 111 -6.00 -0.17 12.60
CA VAL A 111 -7.19 -0.91 13.06
C VAL A 111 -7.04 -2.40 12.72
N GLY A 112 -6.55 -2.72 11.53
CA GLY A 112 -6.27 -4.10 11.11
C GLY A 112 -5.33 -4.83 12.07
N VAL A 113 -4.24 -4.18 12.52
CA VAL A 113 -3.33 -4.77 13.53
C VAL A 113 -4.06 -5.11 14.82
N VAL A 114 -4.91 -4.20 15.31
CA VAL A 114 -5.70 -4.44 16.53
C VAL A 114 -6.69 -5.60 16.34
N VAL A 115 -7.34 -5.67 15.19
CA VAL A 115 -8.27 -6.78 14.88
C VAL A 115 -7.53 -8.12 14.79
N VAL A 116 -6.35 -8.16 14.14
CA VAL A 116 -5.53 -9.38 14.10
C VAL A 116 -5.11 -9.78 15.51
N ALA A 117 -4.71 -8.83 16.35
CA ALA A 117 -4.36 -9.12 17.74
C ALA A 117 -5.55 -9.72 18.53
N ALA A 118 -6.76 -9.22 18.33
CA ALA A 118 -7.97 -9.76 18.96
C ALA A 118 -8.36 -11.17 18.44
N LEU A 119 -8.00 -11.49 17.21
CA LEU A 119 -8.28 -12.80 16.59
C LEU A 119 -7.18 -13.85 16.86
N THR A 120 -5.99 -13.43 17.32
CA THR A 120 -4.83 -14.33 17.51
C THR A 120 -4.21 -14.15 18.89
N THR A 121 -3.23 -13.26 19.01
CA THR A 121 -2.50 -12.99 20.26
C THR A 121 -2.18 -11.49 20.40
N TRP A 122 -2.20 -10.98 21.62
CA TRP A 122 -1.89 -9.58 21.92
C TRP A 122 -0.46 -9.16 21.56
N TRP A 123 0.47 -10.10 21.45
CA TRP A 123 1.84 -9.83 21.02
C TRP A 123 1.93 -9.26 19.60
N VAL A 124 0.94 -9.51 18.77
CA VAL A 124 0.83 -8.93 17.41
C VAL A 124 0.73 -7.38 17.42
N LEU A 125 0.33 -6.78 18.55
CA LEU A 125 0.36 -5.31 18.72
C LEU A 125 1.77 -4.72 18.56
N LEU A 126 2.83 -5.53 18.61
CA LEU A 126 4.18 -5.08 18.24
C LEU A 126 4.22 -4.45 16.83
N GLY A 127 3.33 -4.85 15.93
CA GLY A 127 3.15 -4.21 14.63
C GLY A 127 2.84 -2.70 14.70
N LEU A 128 2.23 -2.23 15.80
CA LEU A 128 1.93 -0.80 15.98
C LEU A 128 3.18 0.06 16.24
N PHE A 129 4.36 -0.50 16.52
CA PHE A 129 5.60 0.29 16.55
C PHE A 129 5.87 1.00 15.21
N ALA A 130 5.31 0.51 14.12
CA ALA A 130 5.31 1.19 12.82
C ALA A 130 4.75 2.62 12.88
N ILE A 131 3.86 2.94 13.84
CA ILE A 131 3.28 4.27 14.01
C ILE A 131 4.36 5.34 14.22
N VAL A 132 5.46 5.02 14.88
CA VAL A 132 6.58 5.95 15.08
C VAL A 132 7.11 6.47 13.74
N LEU A 133 7.22 5.58 12.74
CA LEU A 133 7.66 5.93 11.39
C LEU A 133 6.57 6.68 10.61
N LEU A 134 5.29 6.45 10.93
CA LEU A 134 4.16 7.10 10.28
C LEU A 134 3.92 8.53 10.76
N ILE A 135 4.52 8.97 11.87
CA ILE A 135 4.40 10.36 12.37
C ILE A 135 4.86 11.36 11.30
N SER A 136 5.99 11.11 10.64
CA SER A 136 6.52 12.01 9.61
C SER A 136 5.61 12.09 8.37
N PRO A 137 5.16 10.98 7.75
CA PRO A 137 4.19 10.99 6.67
C PRO A 137 2.88 11.70 7.05
N ILE A 138 2.30 11.38 8.22
CA ILE A 138 1.06 11.99 8.69
C ILE A 138 1.22 13.51 8.81
N ARG A 139 2.31 13.99 9.42
CA ARG A 139 2.61 15.43 9.51
C ARG A 139 2.74 16.06 8.13
N ALA A 140 3.41 15.41 7.17
CA ALA A 140 3.53 15.90 5.80
C ALA A 140 2.17 16.03 5.10
N MET A 141 1.24 15.07 5.33
CA MET A 141 -0.12 15.14 4.79
C MET A 141 -0.92 16.30 5.40
N VAL A 142 -0.85 16.49 6.72
CA VAL A 142 -1.53 17.56 7.44
C VAL A 142 -0.94 18.94 7.07
N ALA A 143 0.39 19.05 6.97
CA ALA A 143 1.10 20.28 6.55
C ALA A 143 0.92 20.63 5.07
N LYS A 144 0.15 19.82 4.32
CA LYS A 144 -0.11 20.02 2.88
C LYS A 144 1.16 20.07 2.03
N THR A 145 2.20 19.32 2.42
CA THR A 145 3.45 19.20 1.68
C THR A 145 3.19 18.67 0.27
N THR A 146 4.00 19.11 -0.72
CA THR A 146 3.86 18.72 -2.14
C THR A 146 5.23 18.41 -2.78
N GLY A 147 5.21 17.73 -3.93
CA GLY A 147 6.38 17.48 -4.74
C GLY A 147 7.48 16.69 -4.01
N MET A 148 8.73 17.02 -4.29
CA MET A 148 9.91 16.30 -3.76
C MET A 148 10.03 16.31 -2.23
N ALA A 149 9.40 17.24 -1.53
CA ALA A 149 9.36 17.28 -0.08
C ALA A 149 8.53 16.10 0.52
N LEU A 150 7.79 15.34 -0.29
CA LEU A 150 7.10 14.11 0.10
C LEU A 150 7.99 12.85 0.05
N VAL A 151 9.22 12.91 -0.48
CA VAL A 151 10.13 11.75 -0.56
C VAL A 151 10.41 11.12 0.81
N PRO A 152 10.65 11.89 1.90
CA PRO A 152 10.79 11.30 3.23
C PRO A 152 9.51 10.61 3.72
N ALA A 153 8.33 11.15 3.38
CA ALA A 153 7.05 10.54 3.72
C ALA A 153 6.88 9.19 2.99
N LEU A 154 7.19 9.13 1.71
CA LEU A 154 7.17 7.89 0.92
C LEU A 154 8.11 6.83 1.53
N LYS A 155 9.37 7.18 1.80
CA LYS A 155 10.36 6.30 2.42
C LYS A 155 9.88 5.75 3.77
N ASN A 156 9.39 6.64 4.65
CA ASN A 156 8.96 6.26 5.99
C ASN A 156 7.68 5.42 5.97
N THR A 157 6.78 5.60 4.99
CA THR A 157 5.62 4.72 4.81
C THR A 157 6.06 3.30 4.44
N GLY A 158 7.01 3.14 3.52
CA GLY A 158 7.55 1.82 3.17
C GLY A 158 8.31 1.16 4.32
N LEU A 159 9.09 1.93 5.10
CA LEU A 159 9.75 1.41 6.31
C LEU A 159 8.73 1.02 7.40
N ALA A 160 7.64 1.77 7.53
CA ALA A 160 6.57 1.45 8.46
C ALA A 160 5.88 0.13 8.09
N GLU A 161 5.66 -0.14 6.80
CA GLU A 161 5.12 -1.41 6.32
C GLU A 161 6.05 -2.58 6.70
N LEU A 162 7.36 -2.43 6.50
CA LEU A 162 8.36 -3.43 6.91
C LEU A 162 8.34 -3.67 8.43
N VAL A 163 8.37 -2.61 9.23
CA VAL A 163 8.37 -2.71 10.70
C VAL A 163 7.06 -3.32 11.20
N CYS A 164 5.93 -2.96 10.60
CA CYS A 164 4.63 -3.57 10.90
C CYS A 164 4.67 -5.07 10.63
N SER A 165 5.13 -5.49 9.45
CA SER A 165 5.22 -6.91 9.06
C SER A 165 6.12 -7.71 9.99
N ILE A 166 7.29 -7.15 10.37
CA ILE A 166 8.19 -7.77 11.36
C ILE A 166 7.50 -7.88 12.72
N GLY A 167 6.82 -6.84 13.17
CA GLY A 167 6.09 -6.84 14.44
C GLY A 167 4.97 -7.88 14.49
N LEU A 168 4.21 -8.02 13.40
CA LEU A 168 3.19 -9.08 13.24
C LEU A 168 3.83 -10.47 13.32
N PHE A 169 4.93 -10.68 12.60
CA PHE A 169 5.64 -11.95 12.56
C PHE A 169 6.21 -12.33 13.93
N VAL A 170 6.93 -11.41 14.57
CA VAL A 170 7.51 -11.65 15.91
C VAL A 170 6.40 -11.88 16.93
N GLY A 171 5.32 -11.07 16.89
CA GLY A 171 4.18 -11.23 17.77
C GLY A 171 3.49 -12.58 17.63
N ALA A 172 3.38 -13.10 16.40
CA ALA A 172 2.82 -14.43 16.15
C ALA A 172 3.74 -15.58 16.59
N LEU A 173 5.07 -15.36 16.65
CA LEU A 173 6.02 -16.37 17.12
C LEU A 173 6.09 -16.47 18.65
N VAL A 174 5.86 -15.36 19.35
CA VAL A 174 6.00 -15.27 20.83
C VAL A 174 4.68 -15.66 21.53
N GLY A 175 3.55 -15.49 20.86
CA GLY A 175 2.22 -15.78 21.41
C GLY A 175 1.65 -17.07 20.99
#